data_0cf378aec361cca0efd4f6c3e1a5d6da
#
_entry.id   0cf378aec361cca0efd4f6c3e1a5d6da
#
_cell.length_a   1.000
_cell.length_b   1.000
_cell.length_c   1.000
_cell.angle_alpha   90.00
_cell.angle_beta   90.00
_cell.angle_gamma   90.00
#
_symmetry.space_group_name_H-M   'P 1'
#
loop_
_entity.id
_entity.type
_entity.pdbx_description
1 polymer ?
#
loop_
_entity_poly.entity_id
_entity_poly.type
_entity_poly.pdbx_seq_one_letter_code
_entity_poly.pdbx_strand_id
1 'polypeptide(L)'
;MGTERAAQLEYSEFQSAMLDEAKRRRKAAKIIAVLAHFLGRDGDRPLDGLTVADVGCSAGFIADELAGAGAARTFGVDIDVPGLRKAATRFGERVAFVCADGTTLPFPDNSVDVLVFNHIYEHVVDPDSVIRDMRRVLTEDGVLYLGLGNRLGIMEPHYKLPFLSYLPPGPADRYVRAFGRADHYYERFRTRGGLRRMLRDFHVWDYTFPVLASPERFAGGELFPGAVGRAAKATLERTPRPVLTGLLPIVPTYLWVATKTPRRPLGPALPQPPEAVRTR
;
A
#
# COMPACT_ATOMS: atom_id res chain seq x y z
N MET A 1 -19.53 -8.87 18.44
CA MET A 1 -18.58 -8.36 17.40
C MET A 1 -18.63 -6.86 17.48
N GLY A 2 -17.47 -6.19 17.68
CA GLY A 2 -17.45 -4.73 17.77
C GLY A 2 -17.86 -4.08 16.44
N THR A 3 -18.47 -2.90 16.50
CA THR A 3 -18.93 -2.09 15.35
C THR A 3 -17.82 -1.85 14.30
N GLU A 4 -16.55 -1.76 14.74
CA GLU A 4 -15.39 -1.60 13.87
C GLU A 4 -15.16 -2.80 12.94
N ARG A 5 -15.37 -4.03 13.42
CA ARG A 5 -15.21 -5.24 12.61
C ARG A 5 -16.38 -5.44 11.63
N ALA A 6 -17.58 -5.01 11.99
CA ALA A 6 -18.74 -5.06 11.11
C ALA A 6 -18.55 -4.18 9.85
N ALA A 7 -17.94 -2.98 10.02
CA ALA A 7 -17.64 -2.08 8.91
C ALA A 7 -16.59 -2.64 7.92
N GLN A 8 -15.74 -3.58 8.36
CA GLN A 8 -14.74 -4.23 7.50
C GLN A 8 -15.33 -5.34 6.63
N LEU A 9 -16.40 -6.02 7.10
CA LEU A 9 -16.98 -7.20 6.42
C LEU A 9 -17.75 -6.87 5.12
N GLU A 10 -18.14 -5.61 4.93
CA GLU A 10 -18.90 -5.12 3.78
C GLU A 10 -18.30 -3.83 3.22
N TYR A 11 -16.99 -3.65 3.38
CA TYR A 11 -16.29 -2.41 3.05
C TYR A 11 -16.48 -1.97 1.61
N SER A 12 -16.52 -2.92 0.65
CA SER A 12 -16.73 -2.62 -0.77
C SER A 12 -18.13 -2.07 -1.09
N GLU A 13 -19.12 -2.27 -0.24
CA GLU A 13 -20.46 -1.71 -0.43
C GLU A 13 -20.56 -0.26 0.04
N PHE A 14 -19.79 0.12 1.06
CA PHE A 14 -19.77 1.47 1.62
C PHE A 14 -18.82 2.42 0.89
N GLN A 15 -17.80 1.91 0.18
CA GLN A 15 -16.75 2.71 -0.47
C GLN A 15 -16.78 2.57 -1.99
N SER A 16 -17.59 3.38 -2.68
CA SER A 16 -17.65 3.42 -4.14
C SER A 16 -16.29 3.67 -4.82
N ALA A 17 -15.37 4.34 -4.13
CA ALA A 17 -13.98 4.54 -4.58
C ALA A 17 -13.20 3.22 -4.77
N MET A 18 -13.65 2.12 -4.15
CA MET A 18 -13.06 0.78 -4.33
C MET A 18 -13.41 0.19 -5.69
N LEU A 19 -14.47 0.67 -6.32
CA LEU A 19 -14.95 0.25 -7.64
C LEU A 19 -14.40 1.12 -8.78
N ASP A 20 -13.65 2.19 -8.50
CA ASP A 20 -12.96 3.01 -9.52
C ASP A 20 -11.79 2.21 -10.13
N GLU A 21 -12.12 1.44 -11.17
CA GLU A 21 -11.17 0.59 -11.88
C GLU A 21 -9.95 1.35 -12.39
N ALA A 22 -10.13 2.48 -13.06
CA ALA A 22 -9.03 3.23 -13.64
C ALA A 22 -8.03 3.68 -12.57
N LYS A 23 -8.53 4.14 -11.42
CA LYS A 23 -7.70 4.54 -10.30
C LYS A 23 -6.98 3.35 -9.66
N ARG A 24 -7.65 2.19 -9.56
CA ARG A 24 -7.06 0.96 -9.00
C ARG A 24 -5.99 0.39 -9.91
N ARG A 25 -6.21 0.36 -11.22
CA ARG A 25 -5.20 -0.09 -12.21
C ARG A 25 -3.97 0.82 -12.22
N ARG A 26 -4.15 2.15 -12.13
CA ARG A 26 -3.00 3.08 -11.97
C ARG A 26 -2.22 2.83 -10.67
N LYS A 27 -2.90 2.53 -9.56
CA LYS A 27 -2.22 2.13 -8.31
C LYS A 27 -1.44 0.83 -8.50
N ALA A 28 -2.03 -0.17 -9.13
CA ALA A 28 -1.39 -1.45 -9.41
C ALA A 28 -0.14 -1.27 -10.29
N ALA A 29 -0.23 -0.50 -11.37
CA ALA A 29 0.92 -0.19 -12.23
C ALA A 29 2.08 0.44 -11.44
N LYS A 30 1.77 1.35 -10.50
CA LYS A 30 2.78 1.93 -9.60
C LYS A 30 3.40 0.88 -8.67
N ILE A 31 2.59 0.01 -8.07
CA ILE A 31 3.06 -1.07 -7.19
C ILE A 31 4.00 -1.98 -7.97
N ILE A 32 3.59 -2.42 -9.16
CA ILE A 32 4.38 -3.29 -10.04
C ILE A 32 5.71 -2.61 -10.40
N ALA A 33 5.70 -1.33 -10.77
CA ALA A 33 6.92 -0.60 -11.11
C ALA A 33 7.89 -0.46 -9.92
N VAL A 34 7.38 -0.27 -8.70
CA VAL A 34 8.23 -0.25 -7.49
C VAL A 34 8.82 -1.63 -7.22
N LEU A 35 8.02 -2.70 -7.32
CA LEU A 35 8.48 -4.07 -7.16
C LEU A 35 9.51 -4.44 -8.22
N ALA A 36 9.25 -4.11 -9.49
CA ALA A 36 10.18 -4.32 -10.60
C ALA A 36 11.53 -3.65 -10.34
N HIS A 37 11.52 -2.38 -9.94
CA HIS A 37 12.74 -1.66 -9.59
C HIS A 37 13.46 -2.30 -8.38
N PHE A 38 12.74 -2.67 -7.33
CA PHE A 38 13.37 -3.30 -6.16
C PHE A 38 14.02 -4.64 -6.52
N LEU A 39 13.34 -5.45 -7.33
CA LEU A 39 13.81 -6.76 -7.76
C LEU A 39 14.86 -6.70 -8.89
N GLY A 40 15.08 -5.53 -9.51
CA GLY A 40 15.95 -5.38 -10.67
C GLY A 40 15.43 -6.12 -11.91
N ARG A 41 14.12 -6.19 -12.06
CA ARG A 41 13.45 -6.90 -13.16
C ARG A 41 12.75 -5.91 -14.07
N ASP A 42 13.38 -5.54 -15.16
CA ASP A 42 12.78 -4.68 -16.19
C ASP A 42 12.00 -5.52 -17.22
N GLY A 43 11.03 -4.89 -17.90
CA GLY A 43 10.21 -5.50 -18.95
C GLY A 43 8.76 -5.72 -18.56
N ASP A 44 8.01 -6.43 -19.42
CA ASP A 44 6.55 -6.56 -19.31
C ASP A 44 6.10 -7.59 -18.24
N ARG A 45 7.01 -8.45 -17.80
CA ARG A 45 6.72 -9.53 -16.84
C ARG A 45 7.65 -9.52 -15.63
N PRO A 46 7.70 -8.42 -14.85
CA PRO A 46 8.65 -8.28 -13.74
C PRO A 46 8.39 -9.27 -12.59
N LEU A 47 7.23 -9.89 -12.52
CA LEU A 47 6.84 -10.85 -11.48
C LEU A 47 6.90 -12.30 -11.98
N ASP A 48 7.54 -12.56 -13.13
CA ASP A 48 7.60 -13.89 -13.75
C ASP A 48 8.14 -14.96 -12.79
N GLY A 49 7.40 -16.07 -12.70
CA GLY A 49 7.74 -17.20 -11.86
C GLY A 49 7.44 -17.03 -10.36
N LEU A 50 6.97 -15.85 -9.89
CA LEU A 50 6.74 -15.58 -8.48
C LEU A 50 5.32 -15.95 -8.04
N THR A 51 5.19 -16.37 -6.78
CA THR A 51 3.91 -16.47 -6.06
C THR A 51 3.62 -15.14 -5.37
N VAL A 52 2.49 -14.53 -5.71
CA VAL A 52 2.11 -13.18 -5.26
C VAL A 52 0.78 -13.20 -4.51
N ALA A 53 0.64 -12.43 -3.42
CA ALA A 53 -0.63 -12.24 -2.76
C ALA A 53 -0.89 -10.74 -2.48
N ASP A 54 -2.12 -10.30 -2.84
CA ASP A 54 -2.67 -8.98 -2.51
C ASP A 54 -3.57 -9.12 -1.28
N VAL A 55 -3.14 -8.60 -0.14
CA VAL A 55 -3.86 -8.70 1.14
C VAL A 55 -4.67 -7.44 1.37
N GLY A 56 -5.99 -7.60 1.51
CA GLY A 56 -6.96 -6.54 1.43
C GLY A 56 -7.31 -6.20 -0.03
N CYS A 57 -7.51 -7.23 -0.86
CA CYS A 57 -7.66 -7.09 -2.31
C CYS A 57 -9.00 -6.49 -2.75
N SER A 58 -10.03 -6.50 -1.87
CA SER A 58 -11.38 -6.00 -2.18
C SER A 58 -11.89 -6.51 -3.54
N ALA A 59 -12.19 -5.63 -4.50
CA ALA A 59 -12.69 -5.97 -5.84
C ALA A 59 -11.64 -6.57 -6.80
N GLY A 60 -10.42 -6.87 -6.34
CA GLY A 60 -9.42 -7.69 -7.04
C GLY A 60 -8.63 -7.01 -8.16
N PHE A 61 -8.80 -5.72 -8.42
CA PHE A 61 -8.12 -5.02 -9.53
C PHE A 61 -6.58 -5.02 -9.41
N ILE A 62 -6.06 -4.88 -8.19
CA ILE A 62 -4.60 -4.92 -7.98
C ILE A 62 -4.10 -6.34 -8.20
N ALA A 63 -4.78 -7.35 -7.65
CA ALA A 63 -4.43 -8.75 -7.83
C ALA A 63 -4.44 -9.17 -9.31
N ASP A 64 -5.43 -8.70 -10.09
CA ASP A 64 -5.53 -8.95 -11.53
C ASP A 64 -4.32 -8.37 -12.30
N GLU A 65 -3.90 -7.15 -12.02
CA GLU A 65 -2.72 -6.54 -12.63
C GLU A 65 -1.42 -7.24 -12.23
N LEU A 66 -1.31 -7.71 -10.97
CA LEU A 66 -0.16 -8.50 -10.52
C LEU A 66 -0.05 -9.84 -11.29
N ALA A 67 -1.19 -10.49 -11.54
CA ALA A 67 -1.24 -11.67 -12.41
C ALA A 67 -0.81 -11.34 -13.84
N GLY A 68 -1.29 -10.21 -14.40
CA GLY A 68 -0.89 -9.70 -15.72
C GLY A 68 0.60 -9.38 -15.82
N ALA A 69 1.25 -9.02 -14.73
CA ALA A 69 2.68 -8.75 -14.64
C ALA A 69 3.56 -10.03 -14.64
N GLY A 70 2.98 -11.20 -14.88
CA GLY A 70 3.68 -12.46 -15.11
C GLY A 70 3.76 -13.37 -13.89
N ALA A 71 3.13 -13.06 -12.77
CA ALA A 71 3.14 -13.93 -11.59
C ALA A 71 2.70 -15.37 -11.94
N ALA A 72 3.42 -16.37 -11.44
CA ALA A 72 3.11 -17.77 -11.66
C ALA A 72 1.82 -18.19 -10.92
N ARG A 73 1.60 -17.62 -9.74
CA ARG A 73 0.40 -17.76 -8.94
C ARG A 73 0.05 -16.42 -8.29
N THR A 74 -1.22 -16.03 -8.39
CA THR A 74 -1.71 -14.80 -7.73
C THR A 74 -2.90 -15.11 -6.85
N PHE A 75 -2.83 -14.61 -5.63
CA PHE A 75 -3.89 -14.72 -4.64
C PHE A 75 -4.42 -13.34 -4.27
N GLY A 76 -5.74 -13.21 -4.17
CA GLY A 76 -6.41 -12.08 -3.56
C GLY A 76 -7.00 -12.50 -2.23
N VAL A 77 -6.59 -11.90 -1.13
CA VAL A 77 -7.07 -12.22 0.22
C VAL A 77 -7.84 -11.03 0.79
N ASP A 78 -9.03 -11.26 1.28
CA ASP A 78 -9.85 -10.23 1.95
C ASP A 78 -10.83 -10.88 2.92
N ILE A 79 -11.39 -10.12 3.85
CA ILE A 79 -12.52 -10.53 4.69
C ILE A 79 -13.87 -10.08 4.13
N ASP A 80 -13.87 -9.18 3.16
CA ASP A 80 -15.05 -8.63 2.48
C ASP A 80 -15.59 -9.63 1.45
N VAL A 81 -16.52 -10.50 1.87
CA VAL A 81 -17.10 -11.53 1.02
C VAL A 81 -17.83 -10.96 -0.21
N PRO A 82 -18.64 -9.88 -0.12
CA PRO A 82 -19.24 -9.24 -1.30
C PRO A 82 -18.21 -8.79 -2.33
N GLY A 83 -17.12 -8.16 -1.89
CA GLY A 83 -16.01 -7.76 -2.74
C GLY A 83 -15.33 -8.94 -3.43
N LEU A 84 -15.02 -10.00 -2.67
CA LEU A 84 -14.41 -11.22 -3.19
C LEU A 84 -15.27 -11.94 -4.22
N ARG A 85 -16.60 -11.98 -4.05
CA ARG A 85 -17.51 -12.58 -5.04
C ARG A 85 -17.47 -11.82 -6.37
N LYS A 86 -17.49 -10.49 -6.34
CA LYS A 86 -17.35 -9.64 -7.53
C LYS A 86 -15.98 -9.86 -8.20
N ALA A 87 -14.92 -9.92 -7.40
CA ALA A 87 -13.56 -10.16 -7.87
C ALA A 87 -13.42 -11.55 -8.53
N ALA A 88 -13.92 -12.61 -7.90
CA ALA A 88 -13.87 -13.97 -8.41
C ALA A 88 -14.66 -14.14 -9.71
N THR A 89 -15.85 -13.53 -9.82
CA THR A 89 -16.62 -13.53 -11.07
C THR A 89 -15.87 -12.90 -12.24
N ARG A 90 -15.09 -11.85 -11.95
CA ARG A 90 -14.42 -11.07 -13.00
C ARG A 90 -13.01 -11.59 -13.34
N PHE A 91 -12.27 -12.05 -12.34
CA PHE A 91 -10.83 -12.33 -12.45
C PHE A 91 -10.41 -13.73 -11.99
N GLY A 92 -11.40 -14.59 -11.62
CA GLY A 92 -11.15 -15.91 -11.04
C GLY A 92 -10.39 -16.89 -11.94
N GLU A 93 -10.30 -16.63 -13.25
CA GLU A 93 -9.47 -17.42 -14.17
C GLU A 93 -7.96 -17.22 -13.96
N ARG A 94 -7.55 -16.04 -13.44
CA ARG A 94 -6.14 -15.67 -13.26
C ARG A 94 -5.72 -15.47 -11.81
N VAL A 95 -6.68 -15.27 -10.92
CA VAL A 95 -6.46 -14.96 -9.50
C VAL A 95 -7.28 -15.90 -8.62
N ALA A 96 -6.65 -16.56 -7.67
CA ALA A 96 -7.33 -17.33 -6.64
C ALA A 96 -7.75 -16.39 -5.50
N PHE A 97 -9.06 -16.22 -5.29
CA PHE A 97 -9.61 -15.39 -4.22
C PHE A 97 -9.93 -16.21 -2.98
N VAL A 98 -9.46 -15.74 -1.82
CA VAL A 98 -9.58 -16.44 -0.54
C VAL A 98 -10.15 -15.49 0.51
N CYS A 99 -11.22 -15.91 1.17
CA CYS A 99 -11.77 -15.20 2.32
C CYS A 99 -10.98 -15.58 3.58
N ALA A 100 -10.16 -14.65 4.08
CA ALA A 100 -9.38 -14.86 5.30
C ALA A 100 -9.07 -13.54 6.00
N ASP A 101 -8.87 -13.64 7.33
CA ASP A 101 -8.38 -12.54 8.15
C ASP A 101 -6.85 -12.41 7.97
N GLY A 102 -6.37 -11.19 7.73
CA GLY A 102 -4.95 -10.91 7.56
C GLY A 102 -4.08 -11.29 8.77
N THR A 103 -4.68 -11.48 9.95
CA THR A 103 -3.97 -11.95 11.15
C THR A 103 -3.61 -13.44 11.11
N THR A 104 -4.21 -14.19 10.17
CA THR A 104 -3.96 -15.64 9.96
C THR A 104 -4.15 -15.94 8.48
N LEU A 105 -3.14 -15.66 7.67
CA LEU A 105 -3.14 -15.89 6.24
C LEU A 105 -3.13 -17.39 5.93
N PRO A 106 -3.92 -17.86 4.96
CA PRO A 106 -4.08 -19.28 4.64
C PRO A 106 -2.94 -19.83 3.79
N PHE A 107 -1.71 -19.43 4.10
CA PHE A 107 -0.51 -19.86 3.40
C PHE A 107 0.47 -20.52 4.37
N PRO A 108 1.22 -21.53 3.90
CA PRO A 108 2.36 -22.08 4.67
C PRO A 108 3.43 -21.03 4.96
N ASP A 109 4.27 -21.32 5.94
CA ASP A 109 5.46 -20.52 6.21
C ASP A 109 6.36 -20.46 4.96
N ASN A 110 6.97 -19.31 4.68
CA ASN A 110 7.93 -19.12 3.60
C ASN A 110 7.41 -19.60 2.21
N SER A 111 6.17 -19.28 1.85
CA SER A 111 5.52 -19.80 0.63
C SER A 111 5.10 -18.71 -0.37
N VAL A 112 5.17 -17.43 -0.01
CA VAL A 112 4.77 -16.30 -0.85
C VAL A 112 6.00 -15.43 -1.13
N ASP A 113 6.30 -15.18 -2.40
CA ASP A 113 7.49 -14.40 -2.81
C ASP A 113 7.23 -12.90 -2.76
N VAL A 114 6.02 -12.48 -3.08
CA VAL A 114 5.62 -11.05 -3.04
C VAL A 114 4.30 -10.90 -2.31
N LEU A 115 4.29 -10.05 -1.30
CA LEU A 115 3.08 -9.58 -0.63
C LEU A 115 2.82 -8.12 -0.97
N VAL A 116 1.57 -7.78 -1.24
CA VAL A 116 1.11 -6.41 -1.38
C VAL A 116 0.13 -6.10 -0.25
N PHE A 117 0.38 -5.01 0.48
CA PHE A 117 -0.49 -4.52 1.56
C PHE A 117 -0.63 -3.00 1.43
N ASN A 118 -1.64 -2.60 0.66
CA ASN A 118 -1.74 -1.23 0.18
C ASN A 118 -2.94 -0.48 0.74
N HIS A 119 -2.71 0.41 1.70
CA HIS A 119 -3.75 1.20 2.41
C HIS A 119 -4.81 0.33 3.09
N ILE A 120 -4.36 -0.64 3.86
CA ILE A 120 -5.21 -1.57 4.61
C ILE A 120 -4.96 -1.49 6.11
N TYR A 121 -3.70 -1.23 6.54
CA TYR A 121 -3.34 -1.28 7.97
C TYR A 121 -4.18 -0.32 8.83
N GLU A 122 -4.59 0.80 8.28
CA GLU A 122 -5.43 1.82 8.94
C GLU A 122 -6.85 1.36 9.22
N HIS A 123 -7.30 0.31 8.53
CA HIS A 123 -8.63 -0.28 8.64
C HIS A 123 -8.67 -1.54 9.49
N VAL A 124 -7.54 -2.19 9.76
CA VAL A 124 -7.52 -3.44 10.54
C VAL A 124 -7.43 -3.18 12.04
N VAL A 125 -8.06 -4.07 12.83
CA VAL A 125 -8.10 -3.97 14.29
C VAL A 125 -6.73 -4.18 14.91
N ASP A 126 -5.97 -5.19 14.45
CA ASP A 126 -4.63 -5.51 14.92
C ASP A 126 -3.62 -5.58 13.77
N PRO A 127 -3.11 -4.44 13.30
CA PRO A 127 -2.14 -4.41 12.21
C PRO A 127 -0.79 -5.04 12.58
N ASP A 128 -0.43 -5.08 13.86
CA ASP A 128 0.83 -5.72 14.29
C ASP A 128 0.75 -7.24 14.12
N SER A 129 -0.39 -7.87 14.40
CA SER A 129 -0.61 -9.30 14.13
C SER A 129 -0.61 -9.60 12.64
N VAL A 130 -1.23 -8.75 11.82
CA VAL A 130 -1.20 -8.89 10.35
C VAL A 130 0.24 -8.86 9.83
N ILE A 131 1.05 -7.91 10.26
CA ILE A 131 2.46 -7.80 9.84
C ILE A 131 3.29 -9.00 10.31
N ARG A 132 3.04 -9.54 11.50
CA ARG A 132 3.71 -10.78 11.97
C ARG A 132 3.37 -11.97 11.09
N ASP A 133 2.09 -12.12 10.71
CA ASP A 133 1.68 -13.25 9.88
C ASP A 133 2.16 -13.11 8.43
N MET A 134 2.18 -11.89 7.89
CA MET A 134 2.83 -11.60 6.61
C MET A 134 4.32 -11.98 6.64
N ARG A 135 5.02 -11.71 7.75
CA ARG A 135 6.41 -12.12 7.90
C ARG A 135 6.55 -13.66 7.91
N ARG A 136 5.62 -14.36 8.52
CA ARG A 136 5.60 -15.83 8.55
C ARG A 136 5.50 -16.43 7.14
N VAL A 137 4.53 -15.96 6.36
CA VAL A 137 4.23 -16.53 5.04
C VAL A 137 5.20 -16.08 3.94
N LEU A 138 5.85 -14.92 4.09
CA LEU A 138 6.81 -14.39 3.13
C LEU A 138 8.03 -15.31 3.07
N THR A 139 8.55 -15.61 1.87
CA THR A 139 9.82 -16.35 1.70
C THR A 139 11.01 -15.55 2.25
N GLU A 140 12.15 -16.20 2.50
CA GLU A 140 13.35 -15.52 3.04
C GLU A 140 13.85 -14.41 2.10
N ASP A 141 13.76 -14.63 0.78
CA ASP A 141 14.08 -13.66 -0.25
C ASP A 141 12.86 -12.86 -0.73
N GLY A 142 11.73 -13.01 -0.04
CA GLY A 142 10.48 -12.38 -0.40
C GLY A 142 10.45 -10.88 -0.17
N VAL A 143 9.52 -10.22 -0.85
CA VAL A 143 9.35 -8.77 -0.83
C VAL A 143 7.92 -8.41 -0.42
N LEU A 144 7.77 -7.53 0.57
CA LEU A 144 6.51 -6.97 1.00
C LEU A 144 6.42 -5.50 0.56
N TYR A 145 5.48 -5.20 -0.35
CA TYR A 145 5.13 -3.81 -0.70
C TYR A 145 4.09 -3.26 0.27
N LEU A 146 4.29 -2.03 0.71
CA LEU A 146 3.46 -1.35 1.70
C LEU A 146 3.08 0.05 1.23
N GLY A 147 1.79 0.30 1.03
CA GLY A 147 1.22 1.64 0.95
C GLY A 147 0.65 2.01 2.32
N LEU A 148 1.23 2.99 2.98
CA LEU A 148 0.95 3.30 4.39
C LEU A 148 0.51 4.75 4.55
N GLY A 149 -0.73 4.98 4.99
CA GLY A 149 -1.21 6.29 5.36
C GLY A 149 -0.46 6.85 6.59
N ASN A 150 -0.31 8.17 6.65
CA ASN A 150 0.39 8.85 7.73
C ASN A 150 -0.58 9.66 8.59
N ARG A 151 -0.54 9.45 9.91
CA ARG A 151 -1.35 10.23 10.85
C ARG A 151 -1.09 11.75 10.76
N LEU A 152 0.13 12.15 10.41
CA LEU A 152 0.52 13.57 10.30
C LEU A 152 0.37 14.11 8.87
N GLY A 153 -0.32 13.40 7.98
CA GLY A 153 -0.74 13.92 6.68
C GLY A 153 -1.75 15.06 6.86
N ILE A 154 -1.53 16.20 6.17
CA ILE A 154 -2.38 17.39 6.33
C ILE A 154 -3.83 17.11 5.90
N MET A 155 -4.01 16.38 4.81
CA MET A 155 -5.33 15.99 4.28
C MET A 155 -5.58 14.52 4.54
N GLU A 156 -6.66 14.19 5.23
CA GLU A 156 -7.12 12.84 5.41
C GLU A 156 -7.71 12.32 4.08
N PRO A 157 -7.20 11.20 3.53
CA PRO A 157 -7.49 10.81 2.15
C PRO A 157 -8.90 10.24 1.93
N HIS A 158 -9.54 9.64 2.95
CA HIS A 158 -10.85 8.99 2.82
C HIS A 158 -12.00 10.01 2.87
N TYR A 159 -11.97 10.91 3.83
CA TYR A 159 -13.02 11.92 4.04
C TYR A 159 -12.69 13.27 3.40
N LYS A 160 -11.44 13.46 2.93
CA LYS A 160 -10.94 14.71 2.34
C LYS A 160 -11.10 15.91 3.28
N LEU A 161 -10.82 15.70 4.57
CA LEU A 161 -10.87 16.73 5.60
C LEU A 161 -9.46 17.01 6.13
N PRO A 162 -9.03 18.28 6.22
CA PRO A 162 -7.71 18.62 6.74
C PRO A 162 -7.62 18.28 8.24
N PHE A 163 -6.45 17.78 8.65
CA PHE A 163 -6.10 17.47 10.03
C PHE A 163 -7.02 16.47 10.76
N LEU A 164 -7.92 15.79 10.08
CA LEU A 164 -8.85 14.84 10.69
C LEU A 164 -8.12 13.73 11.47
N SER A 165 -7.09 13.14 10.88
CA SER A 165 -6.28 12.06 11.49
C SER A 165 -5.47 12.48 12.73
N TYR A 166 -5.38 13.78 13.02
CA TYR A 166 -4.75 14.30 14.23
C TYR A 166 -5.65 14.20 15.45
N LEU A 167 -6.97 14.21 15.22
CA LEU A 167 -7.97 14.27 16.28
C LEU A 167 -8.12 12.91 16.99
N PRO A 168 -8.42 12.92 18.30
CA PRO A 168 -8.87 11.72 18.99
C PRO A 168 -10.31 11.35 18.55
N PRO A 169 -10.78 10.10 18.81
CA PRO A 169 -12.03 9.56 18.22
C PRO A 169 -13.25 10.46 18.36
N GLY A 170 -13.60 10.94 19.56
CA GLY A 170 -14.80 11.74 19.77
C GLY A 170 -14.84 13.08 19.03
N PRO A 171 -13.79 13.93 19.09
CA PRO A 171 -13.65 15.09 18.22
C PRO A 171 -13.61 14.77 16.73
N ALA A 172 -12.97 13.66 16.31
CA ALA A 172 -12.96 13.23 14.91
C ALA A 172 -14.38 12.91 14.40
N ASP A 173 -15.18 12.17 15.17
CA ASP A 173 -16.57 11.86 14.86
C ASP A 173 -17.44 13.11 14.71
N ARG A 174 -17.25 14.09 15.60
CA ARG A 174 -17.96 15.38 15.49
C ARG A 174 -17.57 16.13 14.22
N TYR A 175 -16.29 16.06 13.86
CA TYR A 175 -15.77 16.74 12.70
C TYR A 175 -16.33 16.12 11.39
N VAL A 176 -16.30 14.79 11.22
CA VAL A 176 -16.86 14.15 10.03
C VAL A 176 -18.37 14.36 9.90
N ARG A 177 -19.12 14.34 11.03
CA ARG A 177 -20.55 14.65 11.04
C ARG A 177 -20.86 16.10 10.66
N ALA A 178 -20.09 17.06 11.21
CA ALA A 178 -20.27 18.48 10.92
C ALA A 178 -20.11 18.82 9.43
N PHE A 179 -19.28 18.04 8.70
CA PHE A 179 -19.08 18.17 7.26
C PHE A 179 -19.92 17.19 6.41
N GLY A 180 -20.86 16.45 7.03
CA GLY A 180 -21.75 15.52 6.35
C GLY A 180 -21.01 14.39 5.61
N ARG A 181 -19.86 13.97 6.14
CA ARG A 181 -19.02 12.94 5.48
C ARG A 181 -19.33 11.54 5.97
N ALA A 182 -19.58 11.34 7.26
CA ALA A 182 -19.92 10.07 7.90
C ALA A 182 -20.43 10.31 9.32
N ASP A 183 -20.96 9.26 9.96
CA ASP A 183 -21.35 9.28 11.36
C ASP A 183 -20.17 9.05 12.32
N HIS A 184 -19.18 8.26 11.85
CA HIS A 184 -17.99 7.88 12.62
C HIS A 184 -16.75 7.91 11.76
N TYR A 185 -15.60 8.14 12.41
CA TYR A 185 -14.26 8.05 11.83
C TYR A 185 -13.59 6.75 12.32
N TYR A 186 -13.42 5.79 11.40
CA TYR A 186 -12.94 4.45 11.74
C TYR A 186 -11.43 4.24 11.53
N GLU A 187 -10.80 5.03 10.66
CA GLU A 187 -9.40 4.86 10.26
C GLU A 187 -8.44 5.20 11.41
N ARG A 188 -7.44 4.34 11.61
CA ARG A 188 -6.46 4.47 12.69
C ARG A 188 -5.05 4.60 12.14
N PHE A 189 -4.72 5.79 11.71
CA PHE A 189 -3.39 6.08 11.20
C PHE A 189 -2.33 6.09 12.31
N ARG A 190 -1.12 5.59 11.96
CA ARG A 190 0.09 5.69 12.77
C ARG A 190 0.98 6.81 12.25
N THR A 191 1.78 7.40 13.14
CA THR A 191 2.91 8.27 12.76
C THR A 191 4.01 7.43 12.11
N ARG A 192 4.94 8.08 11.40
CA ARG A 192 6.13 7.41 10.83
C ARG A 192 6.89 6.58 11.88
N GLY A 193 7.04 7.09 13.11
CA GLY A 193 7.64 6.34 14.22
C GLY A 193 6.83 5.11 14.62
N GLY A 194 5.50 5.19 14.61
CA GLY A 194 4.61 4.05 14.86
C GLY A 194 4.72 2.97 13.76
N LEU A 195 4.78 3.39 12.49
CA LEU A 195 4.98 2.49 11.36
C LEU A 195 6.35 1.79 11.39
N ARG A 196 7.42 2.52 11.78
CA ARG A 196 8.74 1.93 11.98
C ARG A 196 8.73 0.84 13.05
N ARG A 197 8.05 1.08 14.18
CA ARG A 197 7.90 0.05 15.23
C ARG A 197 7.12 -1.16 14.77
N MET A 198 6.06 -0.97 13.98
CA MET A 198 5.27 -2.06 13.39
C MET A 198 6.12 -2.97 12.49
N LEU A 199 7.09 -2.38 11.78
CA LEU A 199 7.99 -3.08 10.84
C LEU A 199 9.39 -3.37 11.42
N ARG A 200 9.55 -3.38 12.75
CA ARG A 200 10.86 -3.53 13.42
C ARG A 200 11.63 -4.82 13.06
N ASP A 201 10.90 -5.84 12.62
CA ASP A 201 11.47 -7.15 12.26
C ASP A 201 11.72 -7.30 10.75
N PHE A 202 11.67 -6.18 10.02
CA PHE A 202 11.95 -6.07 8.59
C PHE A 202 13.08 -5.09 8.29
N HIS A 203 13.75 -5.30 7.17
CA HIS A 203 14.61 -4.31 6.52
C HIS A 203 13.75 -3.53 5.52
N VAL A 204 13.64 -2.21 5.71
CA VAL A 204 12.67 -1.38 4.98
C VAL A 204 13.37 -0.34 4.11
N TRP A 205 12.86 -0.15 2.89
CA TRP A 205 13.27 0.86 1.93
C TRP A 205 12.12 1.81 1.62
N ASP A 206 12.36 3.12 1.70
CA ASP A 206 11.39 4.18 1.45
C ASP A 206 11.44 4.60 -0.03
N TYR A 207 10.36 4.36 -0.75
CA TYR A 207 10.17 4.72 -2.15
C TYR A 207 9.31 5.98 -2.33
N THR A 208 8.95 6.69 -1.27
CA THR A 208 8.04 7.85 -1.32
C THR A 208 8.57 8.93 -2.25
N PHE A 209 9.78 9.42 -2.03
CA PHE A 209 10.38 10.43 -2.91
C PHE A 209 10.89 9.88 -4.24
N PRO A 210 11.47 8.68 -4.34
CA PRO A 210 11.78 8.07 -5.63
C PRO A 210 10.63 8.06 -6.61
N VAL A 211 9.45 7.64 -6.17
CA VAL A 211 8.23 7.60 -7.00
C VAL A 211 7.79 9.01 -7.43
N LEU A 212 7.87 10.00 -6.54
CA LEU A 212 7.51 11.39 -6.85
C LEU A 212 8.51 12.07 -7.79
N ALA A 213 9.81 11.76 -7.66
CA ALA A 213 10.87 12.34 -8.48
C ALA A 213 11.00 11.69 -9.86
N SER A 214 10.51 10.46 -10.04
CA SER A 214 10.60 9.72 -11.30
C SER A 214 9.23 9.14 -11.71
N PRO A 215 8.20 9.99 -11.90
CA PRO A 215 6.84 9.54 -12.16
C PRO A 215 6.72 8.71 -13.45
N GLU A 216 7.51 8.99 -14.46
CA GLU A 216 7.56 8.24 -15.73
C GLU A 216 7.98 6.77 -15.51
N ARG A 217 8.90 6.52 -14.58
CA ARG A 217 9.36 5.17 -14.27
C ARG A 217 8.35 4.39 -13.42
N PHE A 218 7.61 5.09 -12.57
CA PHE A 218 6.70 4.47 -11.61
C PHE A 218 5.22 4.65 -11.96
N ALA A 219 4.89 4.68 -13.25
CA ALA A 219 3.52 4.82 -13.75
C ALA A 219 2.76 6.01 -13.13
N GLY A 220 3.48 7.07 -12.78
CA GLY A 220 2.96 8.25 -12.10
C GLY A 220 2.76 9.46 -13.01
N GLY A 221 2.75 9.30 -14.34
CA GLY A 221 2.75 10.40 -15.31
C GLY A 221 1.62 11.43 -15.16
N GLU A 222 0.53 11.07 -14.48
CA GLU A 222 -0.59 11.98 -14.20
C GLU A 222 -0.50 12.70 -12.84
N LEU A 223 0.48 12.36 -11.99
CA LEU A 223 0.61 13.00 -10.66
C LEU A 223 0.89 14.49 -10.76
N PHE A 224 1.51 14.92 -11.85
CA PHE A 224 1.87 16.32 -12.09
C PHE A 224 1.65 16.71 -13.55
N PRO A 225 0.42 16.97 -14.00
CA PRO A 225 0.17 17.39 -15.36
C PRO A 225 0.66 18.83 -15.61
N GLY A 226 1.09 19.10 -16.82
CA GLY A 226 1.42 20.44 -17.30
C GLY A 226 2.75 21.03 -16.79
N ALA A 227 2.91 22.34 -16.94
CA ALA A 227 4.14 23.06 -16.63
C ALA A 227 4.47 23.04 -15.12
N VAL A 228 3.43 23.18 -14.28
CA VAL A 228 3.57 23.18 -12.81
C VAL A 228 4.11 21.85 -12.33
N GLY A 229 3.61 20.74 -12.89
CA GLY A 229 4.09 19.40 -12.55
C GLY A 229 5.53 19.15 -12.96
N ARG A 230 5.92 19.63 -14.16
CA ARG A 230 7.33 19.55 -14.58
C ARG A 230 8.26 20.35 -13.66
N ALA A 231 7.84 21.56 -13.26
CA ALA A 231 8.60 22.38 -12.32
C ALA A 231 8.72 21.72 -10.94
N ALA A 232 7.63 21.17 -10.41
CA ALA A 232 7.62 20.45 -9.14
C ALA A 232 8.56 19.23 -9.18
N LYS A 233 8.52 18.43 -10.25
CA LYS A 233 9.45 17.31 -10.46
C LYS A 233 10.90 17.80 -10.49
N ALA A 234 11.23 18.79 -11.31
CA ALA A 234 12.60 19.33 -11.42
C ALA A 234 13.11 19.89 -10.08
N THR A 235 12.24 20.50 -9.28
CA THR A 235 12.56 20.96 -7.94
C THR A 235 12.87 19.76 -7.05
N LEU A 236 11.99 18.75 -7.05
CA LEU A 236 12.15 17.56 -6.20
C LEU A 236 13.43 16.78 -6.53
N GLU A 237 13.76 16.61 -7.81
CA GLU A 237 15.01 15.96 -8.27
C GLU A 237 16.25 16.65 -7.74
N ARG A 238 16.23 17.99 -7.63
CA ARG A 238 17.38 18.81 -7.16
C ARG A 238 17.37 19.08 -5.66
N THR A 239 16.27 18.76 -4.97
CA THR A 239 16.16 19.03 -3.53
C THR A 239 17.15 18.15 -2.76
N PRO A 240 18.01 18.74 -1.89
CA PRO A 240 18.94 17.95 -1.09
C PRO A 240 18.21 16.96 -0.17
N ARG A 241 18.77 15.76 -0.03
CA ARG A 241 18.23 14.69 0.81
C ARG A 241 17.86 15.10 2.24
N PRO A 242 18.67 15.88 2.98
CA PRO A 242 18.30 16.31 4.33
C PRO A 242 16.97 17.07 4.37
N VAL A 243 16.69 17.88 3.34
CA VAL A 243 15.41 18.61 3.23
C VAL A 243 14.25 17.64 3.01
N LEU A 244 14.39 16.70 2.06
CA LEU A 244 13.37 15.67 1.81
C LEU A 244 13.12 14.82 3.05
N THR A 245 14.18 14.39 3.74
CA THR A 245 14.07 13.64 4.98
C THR A 245 13.33 14.45 6.07
N GLY A 246 13.57 15.76 6.13
CA GLY A 246 12.84 16.67 7.01
C GLY A 246 11.34 16.80 6.68
N LEU A 247 10.93 16.56 5.44
CA LEU A 247 9.52 16.58 5.00
C LEU A 247 8.80 15.24 5.23
N LEU A 248 9.52 14.13 5.41
CA LEU A 248 8.91 12.80 5.60
C LEU A 248 7.85 12.76 6.72
N PRO A 249 7.98 13.46 7.87
CA PRO A 249 6.95 13.40 8.90
C PRO A 249 5.55 13.86 8.47
N ILE A 250 5.46 14.73 7.45
CA ILE A 250 4.18 15.34 7.02
C ILE A 250 3.67 14.84 5.67
N VAL A 251 4.39 13.95 4.98
CA VAL A 251 3.87 13.34 3.74
C VAL A 251 2.60 12.53 4.06
N PRO A 252 1.57 12.56 3.21
CA PRO A 252 0.30 11.90 3.50
C PRO A 252 0.39 10.37 3.45
N THR A 253 1.32 9.83 2.67
CA THR A 253 1.46 8.39 2.44
C THR A 253 2.92 8.02 2.25
N TYR A 254 3.32 6.89 2.82
CA TYR A 254 4.60 6.24 2.56
C TYR A 254 4.41 5.09 1.59
N LEU A 255 5.37 4.92 0.70
CA LEU A 255 5.50 3.77 -0.20
C LEU A 255 6.77 3.03 0.20
N TRP A 256 6.60 1.95 0.94
CA TRP A 256 7.72 1.20 1.48
C TRP A 256 7.82 -0.20 0.89
N VAL A 257 9.04 -0.68 0.77
CA VAL A 257 9.36 -2.07 0.44
C VAL A 257 10.11 -2.68 1.59
N ALA A 258 9.65 -3.84 2.08
CA ALA A 258 10.21 -4.51 3.24
C ALA A 258 10.65 -5.95 2.88
N THR A 259 11.73 -6.42 3.51
CA THR A 259 12.28 -7.77 3.33
C THR A 259 12.67 -8.38 4.67
N LYS A 260 12.64 -9.71 4.79
CA LYS A 260 13.09 -10.42 6.00
C LYS A 260 14.59 -10.29 6.21
N THR A 261 15.35 -10.48 5.14
CA THR A 261 16.82 -10.42 5.12
C THR A 261 17.31 -9.08 4.57
N PRO A 262 18.54 -8.64 4.88
CA PRO A 262 19.10 -7.42 4.33
C PRO A 262 19.24 -7.52 2.81
N ARG A 263 18.41 -6.80 2.08
CA ARG A 263 18.47 -6.67 0.61
C ARG A 263 18.48 -5.22 0.22
N ARG A 264 18.99 -4.93 -0.98
CA ARG A 264 19.01 -3.58 -1.56
C ARG A 264 18.20 -3.59 -2.86
N PRO A 265 17.62 -2.44 -3.24
CA PRO A 265 17.07 -2.27 -4.58
C PRO A 265 18.13 -2.58 -5.64
N LEU A 266 17.75 -3.35 -6.66
CA LEU A 266 18.63 -3.81 -7.75
C LEU A 266 18.42 -3.04 -9.05
N GLY A 267 17.36 -2.23 -9.13
CA GLY A 267 17.04 -1.41 -10.30
C GLY A 267 18.05 -0.28 -10.53
N PRO A 268 17.97 0.37 -11.68
CA PRO A 268 18.90 1.42 -12.08
C PRO A 268 18.83 2.63 -11.14
N ALA A 269 19.90 3.41 -11.13
CA ALA A 269 20.02 4.62 -10.32
C ALA A 269 18.88 5.61 -10.64
N LEU A 270 18.37 6.24 -9.58
CA LEU A 270 17.30 7.25 -9.64
C LEU A 270 17.83 8.60 -9.19
N PRO A 271 17.26 9.72 -9.66
CA PRO A 271 17.58 11.06 -9.17
C PRO A 271 17.43 11.19 -7.65
N GLN A 272 16.37 10.61 -7.12
CA GLN A 272 16.19 10.40 -5.67
C GLN A 272 16.12 8.89 -5.43
N PRO A 273 17.22 8.23 -5.00
CA PRO A 273 17.22 6.79 -4.75
C PRO A 273 16.45 6.43 -3.48
N PRO A 274 15.95 5.18 -3.40
CA PRO A 274 15.32 4.68 -2.18
C PRO A 274 16.24 4.77 -0.97
N GLU A 275 15.67 5.06 0.19
CA GLU A 275 16.42 5.19 1.45
C GLU A 275 16.08 4.05 2.41
N ALA A 276 17.10 3.52 3.09
CA ALA A 276 16.89 2.57 4.16
C ALA A 276 16.22 3.24 5.36
N VAL A 277 15.10 2.67 5.80
CA VAL A 277 14.37 3.14 6.97
C VAL A 277 14.90 2.42 8.21
N ARG A 278 15.42 3.18 9.18
CA ARG A 278 15.82 2.60 10.47
C ARG A 278 14.56 2.20 11.24
N THR A 279 14.30 0.90 11.34
CA THR A 279 13.13 0.34 12.05
C THR A 279 13.44 -0.02 13.51
N ARG A 280 14.72 -0.11 13.85
CA ARG A 280 15.25 -0.36 15.20
C ARG A 280 15.79 0.91 15.83
#